data_7ab2e24ed7f075239c1c9ba4f70be252
#
_entry.id   7ab2e24ed7f075239c1c9ba4f70be252
#
_cell.length_a   1.000
_cell.length_b   1.000
_cell.length_c   1.000
_cell.angle_alpha   90.00
_cell.angle_beta   90.00
_cell.angle_gamma   90.00
#
_symmetry.space_group_name_H-M   'P 1'
#
loop_
_entity.id
_entity.type
_entity.pdbx_description
1 polymer ?
#
loop_
_entity_poly.entity_id
_entity_poly.type
_entity_poly.pdbx_seq_one_letter_code
_entity_poly.pdbx_strand_id
1 'polypeptide(L)'
;MMAISYNDVYVAQIAIEANPMQAIKAIQEAESYPGPSLIIGYTPCINHGLRGGMGQSIQESKDAVESGYWQLYRYDPRLTAKGKDPMRIDFKKADFSKMSAFLEKQTRFSALRSVKKDEQEVQDMLQHTVDVMTERSENYNRLAAYKKVKD
;
A
#
# COMPACT_ATOMS: atom_id res chain seq x y z
N MET A 1 -4.69 -8.93 2.25
CA MET A 1 -5.72 -9.40 3.21
C MET A 1 -5.83 -10.92 3.20
N MET A 2 -6.04 -11.58 2.05
CA MET A 2 -6.21 -13.05 1.98
C MET A 2 -5.07 -13.84 2.66
N ALA A 3 -3.80 -13.50 2.39
CA ALA A 3 -2.67 -14.17 3.05
C ALA A 3 -2.62 -13.94 4.57
N ILE A 4 -3.09 -12.79 5.06
CA ILE A 4 -3.15 -12.49 6.50
C ILE A 4 -4.20 -13.34 7.20
N SER A 5 -5.32 -13.70 6.52
CA SER A 5 -6.38 -14.51 7.12
C SER A 5 -5.98 -15.95 7.44
N TYR A 6 -4.89 -16.45 6.84
CA TYR A 6 -4.36 -17.78 7.17
C TYR A 6 -3.66 -17.83 8.55
N ASN A 7 -3.27 -16.68 9.12
CA ASN A 7 -2.62 -16.54 10.42
C ASN A 7 -1.25 -17.23 10.58
N ASP A 8 -0.72 -17.84 9.56
CA ASP A 8 0.57 -18.56 9.54
C ASP A 8 1.52 -18.08 8.43
N VAL A 9 1.17 -17.01 7.73
CA VAL A 9 1.96 -16.39 6.66
C VAL A 9 2.51 -15.06 7.13
N TYR A 10 3.82 -14.86 7.03
CA TYR A 10 4.38 -13.50 7.15
C TYR A 10 4.01 -12.68 5.93
N VAL A 11 3.50 -11.47 6.12
CA VAL A 11 3.07 -10.60 5.00
C VAL A 11 3.66 -9.20 5.17
N ALA A 12 4.30 -8.68 4.13
CA ALA A 12 4.75 -7.30 4.13
C ALA A 12 4.36 -6.60 2.82
N GLN A 13 4.01 -5.32 2.94
CA GLN A 13 3.82 -4.43 1.80
C GLN A 13 4.89 -3.34 1.88
N ILE A 14 5.71 -3.23 0.84
CA ILE A 14 6.91 -2.41 0.80
C ILE A 14 6.94 -1.49 -0.42
N ALA A 15 7.72 -0.41 -0.35
CA ALA A 15 8.14 0.40 -1.47
C ALA A 15 9.60 0.83 -1.22
N ILE A 16 10.55 0.18 -1.90
CA ILE A 16 11.98 0.32 -1.63
C ILE A 16 12.42 1.78 -1.77
N GLU A 17 12.00 2.45 -2.84
CA GLU A 17 12.39 3.83 -3.14
C GLU A 17 11.76 4.83 -2.16
N ALA A 18 10.60 4.50 -1.59
CA ALA A 18 9.94 5.36 -0.60
C ALA A 18 10.51 5.18 0.80
N ASN A 19 10.78 3.92 1.20
CA ASN A 19 11.32 3.61 2.52
C ASN A 19 12.23 2.37 2.49
N PRO A 20 13.51 2.53 2.10
CA PRO A 20 14.45 1.41 2.01
C PRO A 20 14.66 0.70 3.36
N MET A 21 14.65 1.42 4.47
CA MET A 21 14.84 0.82 5.79
C MET A 21 13.68 -0.09 6.20
N GLN A 22 12.45 0.29 5.87
CA GLN A 22 11.28 -0.57 6.08
C GLN A 22 11.36 -1.83 5.21
N ALA A 23 11.78 -1.69 3.95
CA ALA A 23 11.93 -2.81 3.02
C ALA A 23 13.00 -3.81 3.51
N ILE A 24 14.19 -3.32 3.92
CA ILE A 24 15.25 -4.17 4.49
C ILE A 24 14.74 -4.92 5.71
N LYS A 25 14.05 -4.24 6.62
CA LYS A 25 13.51 -4.87 7.83
C LYS A 25 12.44 -5.91 7.48
N ALA A 26 11.57 -5.65 6.53
CA ALA A 26 10.57 -6.62 6.08
C ALA A 26 11.22 -7.88 5.50
N ILE A 27 12.28 -7.74 4.72
CA ILE A 27 13.03 -8.86 4.14
C ILE A 27 13.72 -9.68 5.24
N GLN A 28 14.39 -9.04 6.19
CA GLN A 28 15.03 -9.72 7.32
C GLN A 28 14.02 -10.49 8.20
N GLU A 29 12.86 -9.89 8.47
CA GLU A 29 11.79 -10.56 9.22
C GLU A 29 11.23 -11.75 8.45
N ALA A 30 11.04 -11.61 7.14
CA ALA A 30 10.56 -12.68 6.25
C ALA A 30 11.56 -13.84 6.17
N GLU A 31 12.86 -13.55 6.05
CA GLU A 31 13.93 -14.56 6.03
C GLU A 31 14.00 -15.33 7.35
N SER A 32 13.83 -14.66 8.48
CA SER A 32 13.83 -15.27 9.81
C SER A 32 12.55 -16.01 10.17
N TYR A 33 11.50 -15.88 9.34
CA TYR A 33 10.21 -16.53 9.59
C TYR A 33 10.25 -18.01 9.18
N PRO A 34 9.87 -18.96 10.06
CA PRO A 34 10.00 -20.40 9.77
C PRO A 34 8.89 -20.94 8.84
N GLY A 35 7.98 -20.12 8.40
CA GLY A 35 6.85 -20.45 7.52
C GLY A 35 6.87 -19.70 6.19
N PRO A 36 5.79 -19.76 5.44
CA PRO A 36 5.67 -19.04 4.17
C PRO A 36 5.66 -17.51 4.39
N SER A 37 6.35 -16.80 3.51
CA SER A 37 6.45 -15.35 3.55
C SER A 37 6.03 -14.74 2.22
N LEU A 38 5.22 -13.68 2.27
CA LEU A 38 4.76 -12.93 1.12
C LEU A 38 5.17 -11.46 1.25
N ILE A 39 6.03 -11.00 0.35
CA ILE A 39 6.40 -9.59 0.25
C ILE A 39 5.82 -9.02 -1.03
N ILE A 40 5.06 -7.93 -0.92
CA ILE A 40 4.42 -7.24 -2.03
C ILE A 40 5.08 -5.88 -2.18
N GLY A 41 5.83 -5.70 -3.27
CA GLY A 41 6.55 -4.45 -3.56
C GLY A 41 5.79 -3.56 -4.55
N TYR A 42 5.80 -2.24 -4.29
CA TYR A 42 5.36 -1.25 -5.26
C TYR A 42 6.53 -0.88 -6.18
N THR A 43 6.25 -0.80 -7.46
CA THR A 43 7.14 -0.18 -8.45
C THR A 43 6.30 0.47 -9.56
N PRO A 44 6.66 1.66 -10.03
CA PRO A 44 6.05 2.25 -11.22
C PRO A 44 6.25 1.36 -12.45
N CYS A 45 5.26 1.28 -13.33
CA CYS A 45 5.32 0.42 -14.50
C CYS A 45 5.70 1.21 -15.75
N ILE A 46 6.72 0.73 -16.46
CA ILE A 46 7.19 1.34 -17.72
C ILE A 46 6.11 1.31 -18.81
N ASN A 47 5.33 0.22 -18.89
CA ASN A 47 4.28 0.07 -19.92
C ASN A 47 3.08 0.99 -19.67
N HIS A 48 2.73 1.23 -18.40
CA HIS A 48 1.65 2.15 -18.05
C HIS A 48 2.10 3.61 -18.06
N GLY A 49 3.42 3.84 -18.01
CA GLY A 49 4.03 5.16 -18.12
C GLY A 49 3.72 6.11 -16.96
N LEU A 50 4.61 7.06 -16.83
CA LEU A 50 4.45 8.24 -15.99
C LEU A 50 4.47 9.47 -16.89
N ARG A 51 3.60 10.44 -16.67
CA ARG A 51 3.59 11.69 -17.45
C ARG A 51 4.93 12.41 -17.44
N GLY A 52 5.66 12.35 -16.31
CA GLY A 52 6.99 12.93 -16.16
C GLY A 52 8.15 12.04 -16.65
N GLY A 53 7.85 10.85 -17.21
CA GLY A 53 8.84 9.86 -17.61
C GLY A 53 9.39 9.02 -16.46
N MET A 54 10.04 7.91 -16.80
CA MET A 54 10.55 6.92 -15.81
C MET A 54 11.71 7.44 -14.94
N GLY A 55 12.35 8.54 -15.32
CA GLY A 55 13.33 9.22 -14.46
C GLY A 55 12.75 9.72 -13.13
N GLN A 56 11.43 9.83 -13.04
CA GLN A 56 10.72 10.23 -11.81
C GLN A 56 10.24 9.03 -10.96
N SER A 57 10.61 7.80 -11.28
CA SER A 57 10.10 6.59 -10.62
C SER A 57 10.32 6.60 -9.09
N ILE A 58 11.45 7.13 -8.61
CA ILE A 58 11.75 7.25 -7.19
C ILE A 58 10.75 8.21 -6.51
N GLN A 59 10.52 9.37 -7.11
CA GLN A 59 9.57 10.35 -6.56
C GLN A 59 8.14 9.80 -6.62
N GLU A 60 7.79 9.10 -7.68
CA GLU A 60 6.47 8.50 -7.85
C GLU A 60 6.20 7.40 -6.81
N SER A 61 7.21 6.60 -6.45
CA SER A 61 7.10 5.63 -5.36
C SER A 61 6.87 6.31 -4.00
N LYS A 62 7.51 7.45 -3.76
CA LYS A 62 7.27 8.26 -2.55
C LYS A 62 5.88 8.86 -2.56
N ASP A 63 5.45 9.45 -3.68
CA ASP A 63 4.12 10.04 -3.83
C ASP A 63 3.02 8.98 -3.64
N ALA A 64 3.23 7.74 -4.10
CA ALA A 64 2.31 6.63 -3.88
C ALA A 64 2.12 6.32 -2.39
N VAL A 65 3.19 6.37 -1.60
CA VAL A 65 3.13 6.12 -0.15
C VAL A 65 2.55 7.33 0.58
N GLU A 66 2.99 8.54 0.24
CA GLU A 66 2.55 9.78 0.88
C GLU A 66 1.07 10.06 0.63
N SER A 67 0.56 9.77 -0.56
CA SER A 67 -0.86 9.93 -0.90
C SER A 67 -1.77 8.86 -0.29
N GLY A 68 -1.21 7.81 0.32
CA GLY A 68 -1.98 6.68 0.84
C GLY A 68 -2.41 5.67 -0.21
N TYR A 69 -2.05 5.85 -1.48
CA TYR A 69 -2.32 4.88 -2.54
C TYR A 69 -1.64 3.54 -2.25
N TRP A 70 -0.40 3.56 -1.73
CA TRP A 70 0.35 2.39 -1.35
C TRP A 70 0.75 2.46 0.11
N GLN A 71 0.19 1.56 0.93
CA GLN A 71 0.44 1.55 2.36
C GLN A 71 1.58 0.61 2.73
N LEU A 72 2.47 1.05 3.61
CA LEU A 72 3.56 0.23 4.13
C LEU A 72 3.11 -0.43 5.43
N TYR A 73 3.13 -1.76 5.44
CA TYR A 73 2.82 -2.54 6.63
C TYR A 73 3.60 -3.85 6.67
N ARG A 74 3.66 -4.45 7.85
CA ARG A 74 4.18 -5.79 8.10
C ARG A 74 3.23 -6.54 9.03
N TYR A 75 2.99 -7.79 8.72
CA TYR A 75 2.23 -8.73 9.54
C TYR A 75 3.12 -9.91 9.88
N ASP A 76 3.41 -10.09 11.18
CA ASP A 76 4.24 -11.17 11.70
C ASP A 76 3.42 -12.04 12.68
N PRO A 77 2.99 -13.25 12.27
CA PRO A 77 2.18 -14.13 13.11
C PRO A 77 2.84 -14.49 14.44
N ARG A 78 4.20 -14.50 14.51
CA ARG A 78 4.95 -14.81 15.73
C ARG A 78 4.66 -13.84 16.88
N LEU A 79 4.21 -12.63 16.57
CA LEU A 79 3.89 -11.63 17.58
C LEU A 79 2.63 -11.98 18.37
N THR A 80 1.68 -12.67 17.74
CA THR A 80 0.45 -13.15 18.41
C THR A 80 0.77 -14.10 19.55
N ALA A 81 1.71 -15.04 19.35
CA ALA A 81 2.15 -15.96 20.41
C ALA A 81 2.84 -15.25 21.57
N LYS A 82 3.37 -14.04 21.33
CA LYS A 82 4.01 -13.18 22.34
C LYS A 82 3.02 -12.18 22.98
N GLY A 83 1.73 -12.31 22.71
CA GLY A 83 0.70 -11.37 23.20
C GLY A 83 0.81 -9.95 22.62
N LYS A 84 1.48 -9.81 21.46
CA LYS A 84 1.66 -8.55 20.75
C LYS A 84 0.81 -8.53 19.49
N ASP A 85 0.47 -7.31 19.05
CA ASP A 85 -0.22 -7.11 17.78
C ASP A 85 0.67 -7.59 16.61
N PRO A 86 0.19 -8.54 15.77
CA PRO A 86 0.93 -9.01 14.62
C PRO A 86 1.01 -7.98 13.48
N MET A 87 0.05 -7.05 13.39
CA MET A 87 -0.03 -6.05 12.33
C MET A 87 0.66 -4.76 12.74
N ARG A 88 1.53 -4.26 11.88
CA ARG A 88 2.24 -2.98 12.07
C ARG A 88 2.10 -2.12 10.84
N ILE A 89 1.54 -0.93 10.99
CA ILE A 89 1.53 0.10 9.97
C ILE A 89 2.84 0.89 10.07
N ASP A 90 3.65 0.82 9.03
CA ASP A 90 4.98 1.44 9.02
C ASP A 90 4.97 2.89 8.52
N PHE A 91 3.90 3.33 7.85
CA PHE A 91 3.70 4.71 7.45
C PHE A 91 2.29 5.18 7.83
N LYS A 92 2.21 6.10 8.80
CA LYS A 92 0.95 6.56 9.40
C LYS A 92 0.51 7.98 8.97
N LYS A 93 1.32 8.65 8.13
CA LYS A 93 1.12 10.06 7.77
C LYS A 93 0.62 10.22 6.34
N ALA A 94 -0.14 9.26 5.83
CA ALA A 94 -0.71 9.36 4.50
C ALA A 94 -1.67 10.55 4.41
N ASP A 95 -1.50 11.33 3.34
CA ASP A 95 -2.35 12.48 3.03
C ASP A 95 -3.20 12.16 1.80
N PHE A 96 -4.42 11.68 2.06
CA PHE A 96 -5.35 11.25 1.01
C PHE A 96 -5.81 12.41 0.10
N SER A 97 -5.66 13.66 0.54
CA SER A 97 -5.96 14.82 -0.32
C SER A 97 -5.05 14.90 -1.55
N LYS A 98 -3.85 14.30 -1.47
CA LYS A 98 -2.89 14.21 -2.58
C LYS A 98 -3.18 13.09 -3.56
N MET A 99 -4.11 12.18 -3.26
CA MET A 99 -4.30 10.96 -4.05
C MET A 99 -4.82 11.26 -5.45
N SER A 100 -5.77 12.17 -5.63
CA SER A 100 -6.26 12.57 -6.95
C SER A 100 -5.14 13.08 -7.85
N ALA A 101 -4.26 13.95 -7.32
CA ALA A 101 -3.11 14.46 -8.05
C ALA A 101 -2.09 13.35 -8.39
N PHE A 102 -1.90 12.38 -7.49
CA PHE A 102 -1.08 11.21 -7.75
C PHE A 102 -1.66 10.35 -8.89
N LEU A 103 -2.97 10.06 -8.86
CA LEU A 103 -3.63 9.26 -9.89
C LEU A 103 -3.52 9.92 -11.28
N GLU A 104 -3.62 11.24 -11.36
CA GLU A 104 -3.52 11.97 -12.62
C GLU A 104 -2.12 11.92 -13.26
N LYS A 105 -1.07 11.71 -12.49
CA LYS A 105 0.30 11.52 -13.01
C LYS A 105 0.47 10.15 -13.69
N GLN A 106 -0.34 9.17 -13.33
CA GLN A 106 -0.29 7.82 -13.86
C GLN A 106 -1.04 7.77 -15.20
N THR A 107 -0.35 7.43 -16.28
CA THR A 107 -0.95 7.38 -17.62
C THR A 107 -2.15 6.46 -17.67
N ARG A 108 -2.14 5.34 -16.94
CA ARG A 108 -3.28 4.40 -16.86
C ARG A 108 -4.58 5.02 -16.35
N PHE A 109 -4.50 6.00 -15.43
CA PHE A 109 -5.68 6.70 -14.93
C PHE A 109 -6.01 7.92 -15.79
N SER A 110 -5.01 8.67 -16.22
CA SER A 110 -5.24 9.84 -17.08
C SER A 110 -5.79 9.48 -18.47
N ALA A 111 -5.51 8.25 -18.96
CA ALA A 111 -6.06 7.72 -20.19
C ALA A 111 -7.58 7.51 -20.14
N LEU A 112 -8.20 7.46 -18.96
CA LEU A 112 -9.66 7.38 -18.82
C LEU A 112 -10.35 8.52 -19.53
N ARG A 113 -9.77 9.73 -19.52
CA ARG A 113 -10.30 10.90 -20.25
C ARG A 113 -10.30 10.73 -21.76
N SER A 114 -9.44 9.86 -22.29
CA SER A 114 -9.42 9.56 -23.74
C SER A 114 -10.48 8.52 -24.13
N VAL A 115 -10.88 7.67 -23.17
CA VAL A 115 -11.86 6.60 -23.39
C VAL A 115 -13.28 7.06 -23.08
N LYS A 116 -13.45 7.84 -22.01
CA LYS A 116 -14.72 8.38 -21.55
C LYS A 116 -14.88 9.79 -22.05
N LYS A 117 -16.05 10.09 -22.65
CA LYS A 117 -16.37 11.43 -23.18
C LYS A 117 -16.96 12.34 -22.10
N ASP A 118 -17.47 11.77 -21.01
CA ASP A 118 -18.06 12.49 -19.90
C ASP A 118 -17.02 12.71 -18.81
N GLU A 119 -16.62 13.95 -18.60
CA GLU A 119 -15.64 14.33 -17.57
C GLU A 119 -16.18 14.06 -16.16
N GLN A 120 -17.50 14.18 -15.94
CA GLN A 120 -18.09 13.89 -14.63
C GLN A 120 -17.94 12.39 -14.30
N GLU A 121 -18.19 11.51 -15.28
CA GLU A 121 -17.99 10.06 -15.10
C GLU A 121 -16.53 9.74 -14.72
N VAL A 122 -15.56 10.42 -15.35
CA VAL A 122 -14.12 10.23 -15.00
C VAL A 122 -13.84 10.69 -13.58
N GLN A 123 -14.35 11.84 -13.17
CA GLN A 123 -14.15 12.35 -11.81
C GLN A 123 -14.77 11.42 -10.78
N ASP A 124 -15.98 10.91 -11.02
CA ASP A 124 -16.66 9.96 -10.14
C ASP A 124 -15.86 8.66 -9.99
N MET A 125 -15.26 8.15 -11.07
CA MET A 125 -14.38 6.96 -11.03
C MET A 125 -13.09 7.21 -10.23
N LEU A 126 -12.47 8.38 -10.40
CA LEU A 126 -11.27 8.74 -9.65
C LEU A 126 -11.60 8.94 -8.16
N GLN A 127 -12.71 9.62 -7.85
CA GLN A 127 -13.16 9.80 -6.48
C GLN A 127 -13.48 8.45 -5.82
N HIS A 128 -14.19 7.56 -6.51
CA HIS A 128 -14.43 6.20 -6.01
C HIS A 128 -13.11 5.46 -5.69
N THR A 129 -12.07 5.65 -6.51
CA THR A 129 -10.74 5.08 -6.23
C THR A 129 -10.15 5.63 -4.93
N VAL A 130 -10.26 6.94 -4.69
CA VAL A 130 -9.82 7.58 -3.45
C VAL A 130 -10.57 7.01 -2.25
N ASP A 131 -11.89 6.88 -2.35
CA ASP A 131 -12.75 6.36 -1.28
C ASP A 131 -12.38 4.91 -0.91
N VAL A 132 -12.21 4.04 -1.92
CA VAL A 132 -11.78 2.64 -1.72
C VAL A 132 -10.41 2.55 -1.07
N MET A 133 -9.46 3.40 -1.45
CA MET A 133 -8.11 3.38 -0.85
C MET A 133 -8.13 3.91 0.59
N THR A 134 -8.97 4.91 0.86
CA THR A 134 -9.18 5.45 2.21
C THR A 134 -9.78 4.38 3.12
N GLU A 135 -10.86 3.72 2.68
CA GLU A 135 -11.48 2.62 3.43
C GLU A 135 -10.50 1.47 3.68
N ARG A 136 -9.68 1.12 2.68
CA ARG A 136 -8.63 0.11 2.83
C ARG A 136 -7.62 0.49 3.91
N SER A 137 -7.23 1.76 3.97
CA SER A 137 -6.35 2.28 5.02
C SER A 137 -6.94 2.14 6.41
N GLU A 138 -8.21 2.52 6.54
CA GLU A 138 -8.94 2.37 7.80
C GLU A 138 -9.05 0.90 8.23
N ASN A 139 -9.28 -0.01 7.29
CA ASN A 139 -9.31 -1.44 7.55
C ASN A 139 -7.97 -1.95 8.08
N TYR A 140 -6.84 -1.52 7.50
CA TYR A 140 -5.52 -1.87 8.00
C TYR A 140 -5.27 -1.31 9.40
N ASN A 141 -5.68 -0.06 9.66
CA ASN A 141 -5.57 0.54 10.98
C ASN A 141 -6.43 -0.17 12.03
N ARG A 142 -7.65 -0.59 11.67
CA ARG A 142 -8.52 -1.41 12.54
C ARG A 142 -7.88 -2.75 12.88
N LEU A 143 -7.28 -3.42 11.90
CA LEU A 143 -6.55 -4.67 12.13
C LEU A 143 -5.34 -4.46 13.05
N ALA A 144 -4.60 -3.37 12.87
CA ALA A 144 -3.45 -3.04 13.71
C ALA A 144 -3.84 -2.59 15.14
N ALA A 145 -5.08 -2.21 15.36
CA ALA A 145 -5.62 -1.83 16.67
C ALA A 145 -6.37 -2.98 17.38
N TYR A 146 -6.56 -4.11 16.69
CA TYR A 146 -7.33 -5.24 17.22
C TYR A 146 -6.53 -5.98 18.30
N LYS A 147 -6.79 -5.64 19.55
CA LYS A 147 -6.32 -6.43 20.69
C LYS A 147 -7.19 -7.67 20.78
N LYS A 148 -6.58 -8.89 20.61
CA LYS A 148 -7.25 -10.11 21.00
C LYS A 148 -7.70 -9.95 22.46
N VAL A 149 -9.02 -10.04 22.70
CA VAL A 149 -9.55 -10.19 24.05
C VAL A 149 -8.90 -11.48 24.57
N LYS A 150 -8.18 -11.37 25.67
CA LYS A 150 -7.69 -12.55 26.39
C LYS A 150 -8.91 -13.21 27.01
N ASP A 151 -9.25 -14.42 26.53
CA ASP A 151 -10.08 -15.34 27.27
C ASP A 151 -9.41 -15.76 28.56
#